data_5d287781f944cb1fb3809e13e3ae245c
#
_entry.id   5d287781f944cb1fb3809e13e3ae245c
#
_cell.length_a   1.000
_cell.length_b   1.000
_cell.length_c   1.000
_cell.angle_alpha   90.00
_cell.angle_beta   90.00
_cell.angle_gamma   90.00
#
_symmetry.space_group_name_H-M   'P 1'
#
loop_
_entity.id
_entity.type
_entity.pdbx_description
1 polymer ?
#
loop_
_entity_poly.entity_id
_entity_poly.type
_entity_poly.pdbx_seq_one_letter_code
_entity_poly.pdbx_strand_id
1 'polypeptide(L)'
;MKSRKSGFTLVELLTVLVIIALMMGVLLPALNLVRNTAKKAKQEVQFATIEQAIMAFKGDYGDYPPSNNLYGDYEGAQQLAEALVGWDLMGFDTDSAWRSNGCLDAAGINWIYPPQPLDLTDPVVKKNLEDRKGPYLELSKANVFRLGNTVNGPGLFNNTGALNPDRYVLCDSFGAKNLILKNGTKTETVIAGTPILYYKANTSSKQWGPPGSVNKRIYFDGDNRALVSLGRMTDGKPHPLGGITDPFPSMGFPANFYYYLIDQKMVPIMGQYGWPVNADSYVLISAGADGLYGTADDITNF
;
A
#
# COMPACT_ATOMS: atom_id res chain seq x y z
N MET A 1 -41.32 -27.06 55.72
CA MET A 1 -40.74 -27.83 54.62
C MET A 1 -39.32 -27.33 54.40
N LYS A 2 -38.27 -28.15 54.67
CA LYS A 2 -36.86 -27.81 54.36
C LYS A 2 -36.61 -28.17 52.89
N SER A 3 -36.37 -27.18 52.03
CA SER A 3 -35.93 -27.39 50.67
C SER A 3 -34.56 -28.07 50.69
N ARG A 4 -34.44 -29.26 50.13
CA ARG A 4 -33.15 -29.94 49.88
C ARG A 4 -32.47 -29.20 48.74
N LYS A 5 -31.36 -28.51 49.05
CA LYS A 5 -30.45 -27.99 48.05
C LYS A 5 -29.69 -29.19 47.46
N SER A 6 -29.95 -29.54 46.22
CA SER A 6 -29.14 -30.49 45.47
C SER A 6 -27.77 -29.86 45.20
N GLY A 7 -26.71 -30.50 45.70
CA GLY A 7 -25.33 -30.11 45.38
C GLY A 7 -24.96 -30.66 44.01
N PHE A 8 -24.14 -29.90 43.27
CA PHE A 8 -23.58 -30.33 41.98
C PHE A 8 -22.60 -31.46 42.19
N THR A 9 -22.65 -32.52 41.37
CA THR A 9 -21.71 -33.60 41.42
C THR A 9 -20.39 -33.25 40.70
N LEU A 10 -19.28 -33.80 41.16
CA LEU A 10 -17.96 -33.60 40.55
C LEU A 10 -17.94 -34.07 39.08
N VAL A 11 -18.74 -35.09 38.76
CA VAL A 11 -18.87 -35.63 37.39
C VAL A 11 -19.63 -34.66 36.48
N GLU A 12 -20.72 -34.02 36.95
CA GLU A 12 -21.45 -33.02 36.20
C GLU A 12 -20.57 -31.80 35.87
N LEU A 13 -19.75 -31.34 36.82
CA LEU A 13 -18.82 -30.26 36.57
C LEU A 13 -17.75 -30.65 35.54
N LEU A 14 -17.18 -31.87 35.66
CA LEU A 14 -16.16 -32.39 34.77
C LEU A 14 -16.66 -32.55 33.34
N THR A 15 -17.89 -33.08 33.15
CA THR A 15 -18.49 -33.24 31.81
C THR A 15 -18.75 -31.91 31.14
N VAL A 16 -19.21 -30.89 31.88
CA VAL A 16 -19.39 -29.52 31.33
C VAL A 16 -18.05 -28.89 30.90
N LEU A 17 -17.02 -29.05 31.71
CA LEU A 17 -15.68 -28.54 31.34
C LEU A 17 -15.13 -29.23 30.10
N VAL A 18 -15.31 -30.54 29.94
CA VAL A 18 -14.90 -31.28 28.75
C VAL A 18 -15.62 -30.77 27.50
N ILE A 19 -16.95 -30.58 27.58
CA ILE A 19 -17.73 -30.05 26.46
C ILE A 19 -17.28 -28.65 26.07
N ILE A 20 -17.10 -27.76 27.06
CA ILE A 20 -16.63 -26.39 26.79
C ILE A 20 -15.22 -26.41 26.14
N ALA A 21 -14.31 -27.23 26.66
CA ALA A 21 -12.96 -27.37 26.10
C ALA A 21 -12.98 -27.86 24.63
N LEU A 22 -13.85 -28.83 24.34
CA LEU A 22 -14.02 -29.36 22.98
C LEU A 22 -14.64 -28.31 22.04
N MET A 23 -15.64 -27.58 22.50
CA MET A 23 -16.25 -26.48 21.73
C MET A 23 -15.21 -25.35 21.46
N MET A 24 -14.41 -24.94 22.45
CA MET A 24 -13.38 -23.95 22.29
C MET A 24 -12.30 -24.41 21.31
N GLY A 25 -11.92 -25.68 21.32
CA GLY A 25 -10.93 -26.25 20.40
C GLY A 25 -11.32 -26.12 18.92
N VAL A 26 -12.62 -26.13 18.60
CA VAL A 26 -13.13 -25.95 17.23
C VAL A 26 -13.41 -24.47 16.93
N LEU A 27 -13.87 -23.71 17.91
CA LEU A 27 -14.31 -22.31 17.70
C LEU A 27 -13.13 -21.36 17.42
N LEU A 28 -12.01 -21.51 18.12
CA LEU A 28 -10.87 -20.59 17.99
C LEU A 28 -10.24 -20.59 16.59
N PRO A 29 -9.98 -21.74 15.94
CA PRO A 29 -9.52 -21.75 14.54
C PRO A 29 -10.53 -21.13 13.58
N ALA A 30 -11.83 -21.43 13.76
CA ALA A 30 -12.88 -20.88 12.91
C ALA A 30 -12.98 -19.35 12.98
N LEU A 31 -12.84 -18.75 14.17
CA LEU A 31 -12.84 -17.31 14.35
C LEU A 31 -11.68 -16.63 13.61
N ASN A 32 -10.49 -17.23 13.60
CA ASN A 32 -9.33 -16.68 12.87
C ASN A 32 -9.57 -16.70 11.35
N LEU A 33 -10.15 -17.78 10.83
CA LEU A 33 -10.52 -17.87 9.42
C LEU A 33 -11.51 -16.77 9.03
N VAL A 34 -12.60 -16.60 9.82
CA VAL A 34 -13.60 -15.56 9.57
C VAL A 34 -12.99 -14.15 9.60
N ARG A 35 -12.11 -13.87 10.57
CA ARG A 35 -11.42 -12.57 10.66
C ARG A 35 -10.56 -12.30 9.44
N ASN A 36 -9.80 -13.28 8.97
CA ASN A 36 -8.95 -13.14 7.80
C ASN A 36 -9.76 -12.93 6.53
N THR A 37 -10.87 -13.68 6.36
CA THR A 37 -11.79 -13.50 5.24
C THR A 37 -12.44 -12.10 5.26
N ALA A 38 -12.84 -11.60 6.42
CA ALA A 38 -13.40 -10.26 6.55
C ALA A 38 -12.37 -9.17 6.21
N LYS A 39 -11.10 -9.33 6.63
CA LYS A 39 -10.03 -8.39 6.27
C LYS A 39 -9.75 -8.42 4.77
N LYS A 40 -9.74 -9.61 4.14
CA LYS A 40 -9.58 -9.75 2.70
C LYS A 40 -10.69 -9.03 1.93
N ALA A 41 -11.96 -9.27 2.28
CA ALA A 41 -13.09 -8.58 1.68
C ALA A 41 -13.00 -7.05 1.87
N LYS A 42 -12.56 -6.57 3.05
CA LYS A 42 -12.32 -5.14 3.30
C LYS A 42 -11.24 -4.59 2.37
N GLN A 43 -10.17 -5.34 2.11
CA GLN A 43 -9.10 -4.94 1.21
C GLN A 43 -9.56 -4.86 -0.24
N GLU A 44 -10.37 -5.81 -0.69
CA GLU A 44 -10.97 -5.79 -2.04
C GLU A 44 -11.86 -4.54 -2.24
N VAL A 45 -12.68 -4.19 -1.23
CA VAL A 45 -13.47 -2.95 -1.25
C VAL A 45 -12.58 -1.71 -1.26
N GLN A 46 -11.48 -1.71 -0.50
CA GLN A 46 -10.53 -0.60 -0.51
C GLN A 46 -9.88 -0.46 -1.90
N PHE A 47 -9.47 -1.55 -2.54
CA PHE A 47 -8.95 -1.51 -3.91
C PHE A 47 -9.97 -0.93 -4.89
N ALA A 48 -11.20 -1.39 -4.87
CA ALA A 48 -12.26 -0.83 -5.71
C ALA A 48 -12.42 0.70 -5.50
N THR A 49 -12.30 1.18 -4.26
CA THR A 49 -12.36 2.61 -3.96
C THR A 49 -11.13 3.37 -4.50
N ILE A 50 -9.93 2.80 -4.36
CA ILE A 50 -8.69 3.36 -4.93
C ILE A 50 -8.77 3.39 -6.47
N GLU A 51 -9.26 2.32 -7.10
CA GLU A 51 -9.44 2.24 -8.54
C GLU A 51 -10.41 3.32 -9.06
N GLN A 52 -11.53 3.54 -8.37
CA GLN A 52 -12.45 4.63 -8.70
C GLN A 52 -11.76 5.99 -8.61
N ALA A 53 -10.94 6.23 -7.58
CA ALA A 53 -10.18 7.46 -7.43
C ALA A 53 -9.11 7.64 -8.54
N ILE A 54 -8.41 6.55 -8.91
CA ILE A 54 -7.47 6.54 -10.05
C ILE A 54 -8.19 6.85 -11.36
N MET A 55 -9.37 6.31 -11.57
CA MET A 55 -10.17 6.59 -12.78
C MET A 55 -10.67 8.05 -12.81
N ALA A 56 -11.03 8.62 -11.67
CA ALA A 56 -11.40 10.04 -11.58
C ALA A 56 -10.18 10.93 -11.89
N PHE A 57 -9.01 10.63 -11.31
CA PHE A 57 -7.76 11.32 -11.66
C PHE A 57 -7.46 11.24 -13.16
N LYS A 58 -7.56 10.04 -13.76
CA LYS A 58 -7.37 9.86 -15.19
C LYS A 58 -8.39 10.65 -16.02
N GLY A 59 -9.62 10.78 -15.55
CA GLY A 59 -10.66 11.60 -16.20
C GLY A 59 -10.27 13.06 -16.27
N ASP A 60 -9.62 13.60 -15.24
CA ASP A 60 -9.19 15.00 -15.17
C ASP A 60 -7.88 15.27 -15.93
N TYR A 61 -6.94 14.31 -15.91
CA TYR A 61 -5.56 14.48 -16.41
C TYR A 61 -5.24 13.69 -17.68
N GLY A 62 -6.16 12.83 -18.14
CA GLY A 62 -6.02 12.06 -19.38
C GLY A 62 -5.18 10.79 -19.26
N ASP A 63 -4.47 10.60 -18.14
CA ASP A 63 -3.60 9.45 -17.91
C ASP A 63 -3.64 9.00 -16.44
N TYR A 64 -3.16 7.79 -16.17
CA TYR A 64 -3.00 7.26 -14.81
C TYR A 64 -1.89 8.01 -14.05
N PRO A 65 -1.93 8.07 -12.70
CA PRO A 65 -0.81 8.57 -11.91
C PRO A 65 0.51 7.92 -12.35
N PRO A 66 1.63 8.64 -12.39
CA PRO A 66 2.91 8.03 -12.69
C PRO A 66 3.35 7.09 -11.56
N SER A 67 4.31 6.21 -11.84
CA SER A 67 4.99 5.38 -10.83
C SER A 67 6.51 5.45 -10.95
N ASN A 68 7.02 6.21 -11.92
CA ASN A 68 8.43 6.25 -12.25
C ASN A 68 9.25 6.99 -11.18
N ASN A 69 10.20 6.30 -10.58
CA ASN A 69 11.13 6.87 -9.61
C ASN A 69 12.31 7.58 -10.31
N LEU A 70 12.04 8.75 -10.91
CA LEU A 70 13.05 9.51 -11.67
C LEU A 70 14.20 10.05 -10.81
N TYR A 71 13.94 10.30 -9.54
CA TYR A 71 14.90 10.97 -8.64
C TYR A 71 15.46 10.03 -7.55
N GLY A 72 15.01 8.77 -7.49
CA GLY A 72 15.50 7.76 -6.56
C GLY A 72 14.96 7.86 -5.13
N ASP A 73 14.13 8.84 -4.82
CA ASP A 73 13.63 9.14 -3.47
C ASP A 73 12.09 9.25 -3.38
N TYR A 74 11.38 9.02 -4.51
CA TYR A 74 9.93 9.15 -4.59
C TYR A 74 9.32 8.04 -5.42
N GLU A 75 8.82 7.03 -4.75
CA GLU A 75 8.37 5.76 -5.31
C GLU A 75 6.91 5.80 -5.80
N GLY A 76 6.52 4.84 -6.64
CA GLY A 76 5.18 4.76 -7.22
C GLY A 76 4.06 4.76 -6.18
N ALA A 77 4.24 4.09 -5.04
CA ALA A 77 3.28 4.12 -3.93
C ALA A 77 3.07 5.52 -3.34
N GLN A 78 4.13 6.35 -3.28
CA GLN A 78 4.06 7.73 -2.80
C GLN A 78 3.44 8.65 -3.86
N GLN A 79 3.78 8.44 -5.14
CA GLN A 79 3.18 9.18 -6.25
C GLN A 79 1.68 8.90 -6.37
N LEU A 80 1.25 7.65 -6.14
CA LEU A 80 -0.17 7.32 -6.05
C LEU A 80 -0.86 8.09 -4.92
N ALA A 81 -0.25 8.15 -3.74
CA ALA A 81 -0.82 8.90 -2.62
C ALA A 81 -0.93 10.39 -2.94
N GLU A 82 0.12 11.00 -3.54
CA GLU A 82 0.06 12.39 -3.99
C GLU A 82 -1.05 12.63 -4.99
N ALA A 83 -1.19 11.77 -6.00
CA ALA A 83 -2.25 11.89 -7.02
C ALA A 83 -3.65 11.86 -6.41
N LEU A 84 -3.90 10.98 -5.43
CA LEU A 84 -5.25 10.74 -4.93
C LEU A 84 -5.65 11.63 -3.76
N VAL A 85 -4.70 12.03 -2.93
CA VAL A 85 -4.99 12.84 -1.73
C VAL A 85 -4.21 14.15 -1.66
N GLY A 86 -3.20 14.30 -2.49
CA GLY A 86 -2.28 15.44 -2.48
C GLY A 86 -1.02 15.20 -1.65
N TRP A 87 0.04 15.90 -1.99
CA TRP A 87 1.33 15.82 -1.30
C TRP A 87 1.25 16.21 0.19
N ASP A 88 0.35 17.13 0.52
CA ASP A 88 0.02 17.63 1.86
C ASP A 88 -1.37 17.21 2.34
N LEU A 89 -2.04 16.29 1.64
CA LEU A 89 -3.39 15.78 1.90
C LEU A 89 -4.53 16.78 1.59
N MET A 90 -4.25 17.84 0.82
CA MET A 90 -5.22 18.89 0.47
C MET A 90 -5.56 18.93 -1.03
N GLY A 91 -5.40 17.82 -1.71
CA GLY A 91 -5.64 17.73 -3.16
C GLY A 91 -4.36 17.84 -3.98
N PHE A 92 -4.46 17.40 -5.22
CA PHE A 92 -3.35 17.33 -6.17
C PHE A 92 -3.19 18.67 -6.92
N ASP A 93 -1.93 19.12 -7.03
CA ASP A 93 -1.56 20.29 -7.82
C ASP A 93 -1.11 19.87 -9.21
N THR A 94 -1.65 20.50 -10.25
CA THR A 94 -1.38 20.18 -11.66
C THR A 94 0.06 20.39 -12.07
N ASP A 95 0.77 21.29 -11.39
CA ASP A 95 2.16 21.62 -11.65
C ASP A 95 3.14 20.69 -10.92
N SER A 96 2.63 19.64 -10.26
CA SER A 96 3.48 18.69 -9.53
C SER A 96 4.60 18.14 -10.40
N ALA A 97 5.82 18.22 -9.88
CA ALA A 97 7.03 17.67 -10.49
C ALA A 97 7.30 16.22 -10.05
N TRP A 98 6.40 15.60 -9.30
CA TRP A 98 6.52 14.23 -8.77
C TRP A 98 7.84 14.01 -8.01
N ARG A 99 8.13 14.89 -7.07
CA ARG A 99 9.34 14.86 -6.24
C ARG A 99 9.00 14.68 -4.78
N SER A 100 9.89 14.04 -4.04
CA SER A 100 9.74 13.83 -2.60
C SER A 100 9.70 15.14 -1.81
N ASN A 101 10.39 16.18 -2.28
CA ASN A 101 10.35 17.50 -1.68
C ASN A 101 9.06 18.29 -1.97
N GLY A 102 8.28 17.87 -2.99
CA GLY A 102 6.92 18.32 -3.35
C GLY A 102 6.64 19.82 -3.41
N CYS A 103 7.42 20.57 -2.66
CA CYS A 103 7.22 22.00 -2.48
C CYS A 103 7.76 22.85 -3.63
N LEU A 104 8.59 22.29 -4.49
CA LEU A 104 9.28 23.01 -5.54
C LEU A 104 8.98 22.43 -6.91
N ASP A 105 8.89 23.29 -7.91
CA ASP A 105 8.77 22.89 -9.31
C ASP A 105 9.98 22.08 -9.81
N ALA A 106 9.92 21.62 -11.05
CA ALA A 106 11.00 20.84 -11.65
C ALA A 106 12.35 21.57 -11.68
N ALA A 107 12.32 22.92 -11.71
CA ALA A 107 13.52 23.74 -11.66
C ALA A 107 14.06 23.96 -10.24
N GLY A 108 13.29 23.59 -9.20
CA GLY A 108 13.65 23.79 -7.80
C GLY A 108 13.54 25.23 -7.32
N ILE A 109 12.70 26.05 -7.98
CA ILE A 109 12.62 27.49 -7.75
C ILE A 109 11.29 27.90 -7.12
N ASN A 110 10.16 27.41 -7.65
CA ASN A 110 8.85 27.86 -7.23
C ASN A 110 8.16 26.83 -6.33
N TRP A 111 7.43 27.32 -5.32
CA TRP A 111 6.61 26.47 -4.46
C TRP A 111 5.36 25.99 -5.22
N ILE A 112 5.24 24.67 -5.38
CA ILE A 112 4.03 24.01 -5.86
C ILE A 112 3.09 23.77 -4.69
N TYR A 113 3.64 23.16 -3.62
CA TYR A 113 2.93 22.96 -2.37
C TYR A 113 3.51 23.90 -1.31
N PRO A 114 2.78 24.90 -0.82
CA PRO A 114 3.27 25.83 0.19
C PRO A 114 3.71 25.11 1.47
N PRO A 115 4.77 25.60 2.14
CA PRO A 115 5.25 24.98 3.36
C PRO A 115 4.23 25.06 4.49
N GLN A 116 4.20 24.04 5.32
CA GLN A 116 3.34 23.97 6.50
C GLN A 116 3.97 24.66 7.72
N PRO A 117 3.20 25.33 8.58
CA PRO A 117 1.75 25.54 8.50
C PRO A 117 1.36 26.56 7.41
N LEU A 118 0.23 26.31 6.74
CA LEU A 118 -0.24 27.20 5.66
C LEU A 118 -0.68 28.57 6.21
N ASP A 119 -0.18 29.62 5.60
CA ASP A 119 -0.71 30.97 5.83
C ASP A 119 -1.94 31.22 4.93
N LEU A 120 -3.12 30.94 5.44
CA LEU A 120 -4.37 31.14 4.73
C LEU A 120 -4.73 32.64 4.53
N THR A 121 -3.93 33.57 5.03
CA THR A 121 -4.09 35.01 4.76
C THR A 121 -3.34 35.42 3.48
N ASP A 122 -2.34 34.62 3.05
CA ASP A 122 -1.58 34.86 1.83
C ASP A 122 -2.45 34.55 0.60
N PRO A 123 -2.66 35.52 -0.30
CA PRO A 123 -3.43 35.34 -1.54
C PRO A 123 -2.85 34.26 -2.47
N VAL A 124 -1.52 34.06 -2.45
CA VAL A 124 -0.83 33.03 -3.27
C VAL A 124 -1.18 31.64 -2.76
N VAL A 125 -1.16 31.43 -1.44
CA VAL A 125 -1.54 30.16 -0.80
C VAL A 125 -3.01 29.86 -1.07
N LYS A 126 -3.90 30.85 -0.94
CA LYS A 126 -5.33 30.72 -1.25
C LYS A 126 -5.56 30.27 -2.68
N LYS A 127 -4.96 30.97 -3.62
CA LYS A 127 -5.11 30.65 -5.05
C LYS A 127 -4.58 29.23 -5.33
N ASN A 128 -3.43 28.87 -4.79
CA ASN A 128 -2.89 27.53 -4.96
C ASN A 128 -3.87 26.44 -4.47
N LEU A 129 -4.52 26.64 -3.31
CA LEU A 129 -5.52 25.70 -2.80
C LEU A 129 -6.79 25.65 -3.65
N GLU A 130 -7.22 26.78 -4.25
CA GLU A 130 -8.37 26.85 -5.14
C GLU A 130 -8.12 26.16 -6.49
N ASP A 131 -6.89 26.20 -7.00
CA ASP A 131 -6.50 25.62 -8.28
C ASP A 131 -6.31 24.08 -8.20
N ARG A 132 -6.18 23.50 -6.99
CA ARG A 132 -5.99 22.07 -6.79
C ARG A 132 -7.23 21.26 -7.13
N LYS A 133 -7.00 20.01 -7.53
CA LYS A 133 -8.02 19.00 -7.79
C LYS A 133 -8.08 17.95 -6.68
N GLY A 134 -9.24 17.40 -6.45
CA GLY A 134 -9.42 16.39 -5.42
C GLY A 134 -9.57 16.96 -4.01
N PRO A 135 -9.27 16.22 -2.93
CA PRO A 135 -8.81 14.82 -2.94
C PRO A 135 -9.78 13.88 -3.66
N TYR A 136 -9.27 12.99 -4.50
CA TYR A 136 -10.07 11.95 -5.18
C TYR A 136 -10.45 10.81 -4.24
N LEU A 137 -9.69 10.66 -3.17
CA LEU A 137 -9.92 9.65 -2.13
C LEU A 137 -10.15 10.34 -0.79
N GLU A 138 -11.30 10.09 -0.17
CA GLU A 138 -11.65 10.65 1.12
C GLU A 138 -10.67 10.18 2.21
N LEU A 139 -10.02 11.10 2.92
CA LEU A 139 -8.97 10.80 3.90
C LEU A 139 -9.41 9.85 5.02
N SER A 140 -10.68 9.91 5.42
CA SER A 140 -11.26 9.02 6.43
C SER A 140 -11.29 7.54 5.98
N LYS A 141 -11.24 7.28 4.67
CA LYS A 141 -11.29 5.96 4.03
C LYS A 141 -9.97 5.54 3.39
N ALA A 142 -9.06 6.49 3.23
CA ALA A 142 -7.85 6.32 2.43
C ALA A 142 -6.78 5.44 3.08
N ASN A 143 -6.84 5.20 4.40
CA ASN A 143 -5.74 4.53 5.13
C ASN A 143 -4.37 5.14 4.79
N VAL A 144 -4.27 6.47 4.77
CA VAL A 144 -3.06 7.20 4.41
C VAL A 144 -2.21 7.43 5.65
N PHE A 145 -0.94 7.05 5.56
CA PHE A 145 0.01 7.23 6.65
C PHE A 145 1.34 7.79 6.14
N ARG A 146 2.02 8.51 7.02
CA ARG A 146 3.38 9.01 6.78
C ARG A 146 4.35 7.82 6.71
N LEU A 147 5.30 7.89 5.77
CA LEU A 147 6.23 6.77 5.54
C LEU A 147 7.15 6.55 6.74
N GLY A 148 7.74 7.59 7.28
CA GLY A 148 8.70 7.49 8.37
C GLY A 148 8.36 8.34 9.60
N ASN A 149 9.01 8.01 10.70
CA ASN A 149 8.98 8.82 11.92
C ASN A 149 9.74 10.13 11.71
N THR A 150 9.10 11.26 11.99
CA THR A 150 9.68 12.58 11.88
C THR A 150 9.27 13.48 13.04
N VAL A 151 9.82 14.69 13.09
CA VAL A 151 9.38 15.73 14.02
C VAL A 151 7.91 16.10 13.81
N ASN A 152 7.38 15.87 12.62
CA ASN A 152 5.99 16.15 12.25
C ASN A 152 5.01 15.03 12.66
N GLY A 153 5.51 13.93 13.20
CA GLY A 153 4.68 12.86 13.73
C GLY A 153 5.22 11.44 13.47
N PRO A 154 4.52 10.44 14.01
CA PRO A 154 4.87 9.04 13.81
C PRO A 154 4.58 8.59 12.37
N GLY A 155 5.36 7.63 11.89
CA GLY A 155 5.19 6.98 10.60
C GLY A 155 5.39 5.47 10.66
N LEU A 156 5.29 4.86 9.50
CA LEU A 156 5.32 3.42 9.32
C LEU A 156 6.69 2.82 9.68
N PHE A 157 7.76 3.45 9.20
CA PHE A 157 9.13 2.95 9.37
C PHE A 157 9.95 3.84 10.28
N ASN A 158 10.86 3.25 11.05
CA ASN A 158 11.82 3.99 11.86
C ASN A 158 12.98 4.53 11.01
N ASN A 159 13.30 3.81 9.93
CA ASN A 159 14.30 4.20 8.93
C ASN A 159 13.69 3.96 7.55
N THR A 160 13.72 4.98 6.71
CA THR A 160 13.15 4.96 5.35
C THR A 160 14.21 4.87 4.26
N GLY A 161 15.50 4.62 4.63
CA GLY A 161 16.59 4.57 3.67
C GLY A 161 16.75 5.89 2.92
N ALA A 162 16.71 5.84 1.60
CA ALA A 162 16.78 7.03 0.73
C ALA A 162 15.44 7.76 0.59
N LEU A 163 14.33 7.15 1.01
CA LEU A 163 13.00 7.73 0.83
C LEU A 163 12.73 8.83 1.85
N ASN A 164 12.05 9.89 1.40
CA ASN A 164 11.65 10.97 2.28
C ASN A 164 10.62 10.49 3.33
N PRO A 165 10.94 10.54 4.64
CA PRO A 165 10.07 10.01 5.68
C PRO A 165 8.76 10.81 5.85
N ASP A 166 8.73 12.07 5.45
CA ASP A 166 7.56 12.94 5.58
C ASP A 166 6.50 12.72 4.48
N ARG A 167 6.75 11.81 3.56
CA ARG A 167 5.79 11.52 2.48
C ARG A 167 4.77 10.48 2.89
N TYR A 168 3.62 10.54 2.23
CA TYR A 168 2.49 9.68 2.51
C TYR A 168 2.43 8.50 1.56
N VAL A 169 1.86 7.41 2.05
CA VAL A 169 1.51 6.21 1.26
C VAL A 169 0.13 5.72 1.67
N LEU A 170 -0.58 5.11 0.73
CA LEU A 170 -1.80 4.36 1.01
C LEU A 170 -1.41 3.02 1.62
N CYS A 171 -2.08 2.62 2.69
CA CYS A 171 -1.83 1.34 3.37
C CYS A 171 -3.03 0.41 3.25
N ASP A 172 -2.75 -0.88 3.31
CA ASP A 172 -3.77 -1.92 3.28
C ASP A 172 -4.61 -1.96 4.59
N SER A 173 -5.62 -2.81 4.60
CA SER A 173 -6.55 -2.93 5.72
C SER A 173 -6.17 -4.01 6.75
N PHE A 174 -5.01 -4.69 6.57
CA PHE A 174 -4.66 -5.81 7.44
C PHE A 174 -4.13 -5.41 8.82
N GLY A 175 -3.59 -4.21 8.95
CA GLY A 175 -3.13 -3.66 10.21
C GLY A 175 -1.85 -4.36 10.70
N ALA A 176 -0.71 -3.70 10.52
CA ALA A 176 0.61 -4.23 10.85
C ALA A 176 1.27 -3.48 12.02
N LYS A 177 0.97 -2.20 12.21
CA LYS A 177 1.63 -1.36 13.21
C LYS A 177 0.66 -0.41 13.91
N ASN A 178 0.78 -0.29 15.23
CA ASN A 178 0.07 0.72 16.01
C ASN A 178 0.84 2.05 15.94
N LEU A 179 0.17 3.11 15.51
CA LEU A 179 0.69 4.46 15.51
C LEU A 179 -0.05 5.31 16.54
N ILE A 180 0.69 6.10 17.29
CA ILE A 180 0.14 7.01 18.29
C ILE A 180 0.12 8.41 17.70
N LEU A 181 -1.05 8.83 17.21
CA LEU A 181 -1.25 10.16 16.66
C LEU A 181 -1.58 11.15 17.77
N LYS A 182 -0.94 12.31 17.74
CA LYS A 182 -1.22 13.41 18.66
C LYS A 182 -1.90 14.54 17.90
N ASN A 183 -3.09 14.91 18.34
CA ASN A 183 -3.81 16.08 17.82
C ASN A 183 -4.09 17.03 19.01
N GLY A 184 -3.21 18.01 19.18
CA GLY A 184 -3.20 18.87 20.37
C GLY A 184 -2.99 18.04 21.65
N THR A 185 -3.96 18.10 22.56
CA THR A 185 -3.96 17.34 23.83
C THR A 185 -4.51 15.92 23.70
N LYS A 186 -5.15 15.59 22.58
CA LYS A 186 -5.72 14.25 22.34
C LYS A 186 -4.69 13.31 21.74
N THR A 187 -4.64 12.11 22.27
CA THR A 187 -3.82 11.01 21.76
C THR A 187 -4.73 9.91 21.27
N GLU A 188 -4.55 9.51 20.03
CA GLU A 188 -5.32 8.43 19.41
C GLU A 188 -4.37 7.35 18.91
N THR A 189 -4.72 6.09 19.15
CA THR A 189 -3.98 4.94 18.61
C THR A 189 -4.71 4.44 17.37
N VAL A 190 -4.05 4.50 16.24
CA VAL A 190 -4.55 3.97 14.96
C VAL A 190 -3.70 2.79 14.53
N ILE A 191 -4.31 1.86 13.82
CA ILE A 191 -3.62 0.68 13.29
C ILE A 191 -3.37 0.93 11.81
N ALA A 192 -2.09 1.07 11.45
CA ALA A 192 -1.65 1.21 10.07
C ALA A 192 -1.40 -0.16 9.43
N GLY A 193 -1.78 -0.31 8.17
CA GLY A 193 -1.44 -1.45 7.34
C GLY A 193 -0.07 -1.33 6.67
N THR A 194 0.25 -2.31 5.82
CA THR A 194 1.44 -2.27 4.95
C THR A 194 1.16 -1.34 3.75
N PRO A 195 2.14 -0.57 3.24
CA PRO A 195 1.95 0.25 2.05
C PRO A 195 1.42 -0.54 0.86
N ILE A 196 0.51 0.02 0.09
CA ILE A 196 0.05 -0.56 -1.17
C ILE A 196 1.05 -0.16 -2.27
N LEU A 197 1.66 -1.15 -2.94
CA LEU A 197 2.52 -0.89 -4.08
C LEU A 197 1.67 -0.56 -5.30
N TYR A 198 2.17 0.40 -6.08
CA TYR A 198 1.53 0.85 -7.31
C TYR A 198 2.56 0.89 -8.44
N TYR A 199 2.22 0.26 -9.57
CA TYR A 199 3.04 0.29 -10.78
C TYR A 199 2.16 0.64 -11.96
N LYS A 200 2.48 1.72 -12.66
CA LYS A 200 1.83 2.11 -13.92
C LYS A 200 2.46 1.38 -15.09
N ALA A 201 1.65 0.87 -16.00
CA ALA A 201 2.14 0.28 -17.22
C ALA A 201 2.69 1.34 -18.19
N ASN A 202 3.87 1.10 -18.73
CA ASN A 202 4.38 1.85 -19.87
C ASN A 202 3.76 1.31 -21.17
N THR A 203 2.66 1.89 -21.58
CA THR A 203 1.88 1.47 -22.76
C THR A 203 2.64 1.64 -24.09
N SER A 204 3.70 2.45 -24.11
CA SER A 204 4.59 2.59 -25.27
C SER A 204 5.54 1.41 -25.42
N SER A 205 5.71 0.60 -24.37
CA SER A 205 6.58 -0.58 -24.39
C SER A 205 5.87 -1.79 -24.96
N LYS A 206 6.64 -2.61 -25.66
CA LYS A 206 6.27 -3.96 -26.11
C LYS A 206 7.21 -5.01 -25.51
N GLN A 207 8.02 -4.61 -24.52
CA GLN A 207 9.03 -5.49 -23.93
C GLN A 207 8.58 -5.98 -22.57
N TRP A 208 8.54 -7.30 -22.47
CA TRP A 208 8.41 -8.03 -21.24
C TRP A 208 9.44 -9.14 -21.24
N GLY A 209 10.34 -9.15 -20.29
CA GLY A 209 11.37 -10.18 -20.29
C GLY A 209 12.76 -9.72 -19.83
N PRO A 210 13.81 -10.54 -20.06
CA PRO A 210 15.15 -10.34 -19.51
C PRO A 210 15.77 -8.98 -19.85
N PRO A 211 16.86 -8.59 -19.18
CA PRO A 211 17.40 -7.25 -19.18
C PRO A 211 17.81 -6.77 -20.56
N GLY A 212 16.99 -5.93 -21.13
CA GLY A 212 17.31 -4.90 -22.09
C GLY A 212 17.23 -3.56 -21.40
N SER A 213 17.35 -2.42 -22.09
CA SER A 213 17.33 -1.10 -21.44
C SER A 213 16.08 -0.97 -20.56
N VAL A 214 16.31 -0.70 -19.28
CA VAL A 214 15.29 -0.59 -18.20
C VAL A 214 14.10 0.32 -18.54
N ASN A 215 14.31 1.33 -19.37
CA ASN A 215 13.28 2.31 -19.77
C ASN A 215 12.29 1.80 -20.85
N LYS A 216 12.39 0.53 -21.26
CA LYS A 216 11.55 -0.05 -22.33
C LYS A 216 10.63 -1.16 -21.85
N ARG A 217 10.54 -1.41 -20.54
CA ARG A 217 9.66 -2.44 -19.99
C ARG A 217 8.27 -1.91 -19.73
N ILE A 218 7.25 -2.79 -19.81
CA ILE A 218 5.86 -2.45 -19.47
C ILE A 218 5.78 -2.04 -18.00
N TYR A 219 6.33 -2.86 -17.09
CA TYR A 219 6.49 -2.51 -15.68
C TYR A 219 7.95 -2.50 -15.30
N PHE A 220 8.32 -1.62 -14.39
CA PHE A 220 9.68 -1.51 -13.87
C PHE A 220 9.69 -1.72 -12.35
N ASP A 221 10.41 -2.74 -11.88
CA ASP A 221 10.55 -3.06 -10.46
C ASP A 221 11.17 -1.90 -9.64
N GLY A 222 11.99 -1.08 -10.29
CA GLY A 222 12.57 0.11 -9.69
C GLY A 222 11.58 1.17 -9.21
N ASP A 223 10.31 1.11 -9.67
CA ASP A 223 9.29 2.09 -9.29
C ASP A 223 8.87 2.01 -7.81
N ASN A 224 9.13 0.89 -7.13
CA ASN A 224 8.91 0.71 -5.69
C ASN A 224 10.05 -0.06 -5.01
N ARG A 225 11.23 -0.13 -5.62
CA ARG A 225 12.34 -0.95 -5.12
C ARG A 225 12.84 -0.49 -3.76
N ALA A 226 12.99 0.82 -3.55
CA ALA A 226 13.47 1.35 -2.29
C ALA A 226 12.47 1.06 -1.16
N LEU A 227 11.16 1.19 -1.43
CA LEU A 227 10.10 0.86 -0.46
C LEU A 227 10.09 -0.63 -0.13
N VAL A 228 10.16 -1.51 -1.13
CA VAL A 228 10.23 -2.97 -0.93
C VAL A 228 11.51 -3.37 -0.18
N SER A 229 12.63 -2.69 -0.40
CA SER A 229 13.89 -2.99 0.28
C SER A 229 13.92 -2.60 1.76
N LEU A 230 12.95 -1.81 2.25
CA LEU A 230 12.80 -1.54 3.70
C LEU A 230 12.45 -2.81 4.49
N GLY A 231 11.89 -3.82 3.82
CA GLY A 231 11.42 -5.04 4.45
C GLY A 231 10.11 -4.85 5.22
N ARG A 232 9.63 -5.92 5.84
CA ARG A 232 8.38 -5.92 6.61
C ARG A 232 8.45 -4.95 7.78
N MET A 233 7.41 -4.12 7.96
CA MET A 233 7.36 -3.05 8.97
C MET A 233 7.58 -3.52 10.41
N THR A 234 7.23 -4.78 10.74
CA THR A 234 7.27 -5.31 12.10
C THR A 234 8.65 -5.77 12.54
N ASP A 235 9.45 -6.33 11.63
CA ASP A 235 10.72 -7.01 11.94
C ASP A 235 11.81 -6.82 10.88
N GLY A 236 11.54 -6.10 9.79
CA GLY A 236 12.51 -5.87 8.72
C GLY A 236 12.78 -7.10 7.84
N LYS A 237 11.95 -8.16 7.94
CA LYS A 237 12.12 -9.35 7.11
C LYS A 237 12.04 -8.99 5.62
N PRO A 238 13.01 -9.41 4.78
CA PRO A 238 12.99 -9.13 3.35
C PRO A 238 11.73 -9.67 2.67
N HIS A 239 11.18 -8.89 1.74
CA HIS A 239 10.04 -9.31 0.93
C HIS A 239 10.48 -10.27 -0.17
N PRO A 240 9.76 -11.39 -0.41
CA PRO A 240 10.03 -12.28 -1.55
C PRO A 240 10.05 -11.54 -2.89
N LEU A 241 9.20 -10.54 -3.06
CA LEU A 241 9.15 -9.70 -4.26
C LEU A 241 10.43 -8.91 -4.51
N GLY A 242 11.22 -8.59 -3.47
CA GLY A 242 12.42 -7.74 -3.55
C GLY A 242 13.74 -8.48 -3.82
N GLY A 243 13.73 -9.80 -3.79
CA GLY A 243 14.96 -10.62 -3.87
C GLY A 243 15.56 -10.80 -5.26
N ILE A 244 15.49 -9.80 -6.16
CA ILE A 244 15.69 -10.04 -7.58
C ILE A 244 16.92 -9.38 -8.17
N THR A 245 17.74 -10.23 -8.73
CA THR A 245 18.75 -9.86 -9.72
C THR A 245 18.47 -10.38 -11.13
N ASP A 246 17.57 -11.38 -11.28
CA ASP A 246 17.22 -11.98 -12.58
C ASP A 246 15.71 -12.14 -12.74
N PRO A 247 15.11 -11.68 -13.85
CA PRO A 247 13.67 -11.73 -14.11
C PRO A 247 13.12 -13.14 -14.40
N PHE A 248 13.94 -14.19 -14.53
CA PHE A 248 13.42 -15.50 -14.98
C PHE A 248 13.96 -16.71 -14.19
N PRO A 249 13.03 -17.61 -13.75
CA PRO A 249 13.38 -18.80 -12.97
C PRO A 249 14.23 -19.85 -13.71
N SER A 250 14.43 -19.72 -15.04
CA SER A 250 15.29 -20.60 -15.82
C SER A 250 16.73 -20.68 -15.31
N MET A 251 17.12 -19.75 -14.44
CA MET A 251 18.44 -19.69 -13.82
C MET A 251 18.44 -20.06 -12.33
N GLY A 252 17.34 -20.62 -11.79
CA GLY A 252 17.29 -21.14 -10.42
C GLY A 252 17.00 -20.09 -9.33
N PHE A 253 16.52 -18.89 -9.70
CA PHE A 253 16.14 -17.86 -8.76
C PHE A 253 14.66 -17.96 -8.36
N PRO A 254 14.29 -17.61 -7.10
CA PRO A 254 12.90 -17.62 -6.66
C PRO A 254 12.05 -16.61 -7.44
N ALA A 255 10.74 -16.81 -7.40
CA ALA A 255 9.75 -15.97 -8.03
C ALA A 255 10.06 -14.47 -7.78
N ASN A 256 10.27 -13.75 -8.86
CA ASN A 256 10.67 -12.37 -8.85
C ASN A 256 9.51 -11.46 -9.30
N PHE A 257 9.69 -10.16 -9.23
CA PHE A 257 8.69 -9.17 -9.65
C PHE A 257 8.12 -9.44 -11.04
N TYR A 258 8.96 -9.76 -12.00
CA TYR A 258 8.51 -10.01 -13.39
C TYR A 258 7.74 -11.32 -13.53
N TYR A 259 8.17 -12.37 -12.84
CA TYR A 259 7.45 -13.63 -12.80
C TYR A 259 6.11 -13.50 -12.05
N TYR A 260 6.09 -12.74 -10.97
CA TYR A 260 4.90 -12.47 -10.19
C TYR A 260 3.79 -11.79 -11.00
N LEU A 261 4.16 -10.91 -11.93
CA LEU A 261 3.23 -10.18 -12.80
C LEU A 261 2.90 -10.89 -14.12
N ILE A 262 3.37 -12.11 -14.37
CA ILE A 262 3.04 -12.84 -15.61
C ILE A 262 1.57 -13.26 -15.59
N ASP A 263 0.84 -12.93 -16.65
CA ASP A 263 -0.45 -13.55 -16.92
C ASP A 263 -0.24 -15.00 -17.37
N GLN A 264 -0.56 -15.94 -16.48
CA GLN A 264 -0.40 -17.37 -16.73
C GLN A 264 -1.19 -17.87 -17.94
N LYS A 265 -2.26 -17.18 -18.32
CA LYS A 265 -3.06 -17.50 -19.50
C LYS A 265 -2.32 -17.16 -20.80
N MET A 266 -1.38 -16.21 -20.74
CA MET A 266 -0.62 -15.77 -21.90
C MET A 266 0.68 -16.55 -22.11
N VAL A 267 1.15 -17.31 -21.13
CA VAL A 267 2.38 -18.12 -21.25
C VAL A 267 2.36 -19.09 -22.45
N PRO A 268 1.27 -19.83 -22.72
CA PRO A 268 1.20 -20.71 -23.87
C PRO A 268 1.28 -20.00 -25.24
N ILE A 269 0.90 -18.71 -25.28
CA ILE A 269 0.81 -17.89 -26.50
C ILE A 269 2.11 -17.15 -26.75
N MET A 270 2.71 -16.58 -25.71
CA MET A 270 3.87 -15.67 -25.79
C MET A 270 5.21 -16.38 -25.48
N GLY A 271 5.18 -17.68 -25.24
CA GLY A 271 6.36 -18.48 -24.88
C GLY A 271 6.74 -18.33 -23.39
N GLN A 272 7.95 -18.78 -23.04
CA GLN A 272 8.39 -18.89 -21.65
C GLN A 272 8.38 -17.57 -20.86
N TYR A 273 8.36 -16.43 -21.53
CA TYR A 273 8.36 -15.11 -20.89
C TYR A 273 6.95 -14.57 -20.64
N GLY A 274 5.93 -15.15 -21.27
CA GLY A 274 4.54 -14.72 -21.10
C GLY A 274 4.30 -13.26 -21.47
N TRP A 275 3.25 -12.70 -20.89
CA TRP A 275 2.88 -11.27 -20.98
C TRP A 275 2.41 -10.80 -19.60
N PRO A 276 2.66 -9.57 -19.20
CA PRO A 276 2.25 -9.13 -17.88
C PRO A 276 0.74 -8.89 -17.80
N VAL A 277 0.20 -9.05 -16.59
CA VAL A 277 -1.17 -8.64 -16.27
C VAL A 277 -1.33 -7.13 -16.46
N ASN A 278 -2.53 -6.67 -16.76
CA ASN A 278 -2.89 -5.26 -16.86
C ASN A 278 -1.89 -4.39 -17.65
N ALA A 279 -1.35 -4.92 -18.76
CA ALA A 279 -0.26 -4.31 -19.52
C ALA A 279 -0.56 -2.93 -20.13
N ASP A 280 -1.79 -2.47 -20.07
CA ASP A 280 -2.29 -1.19 -20.60
C ASP A 280 -2.77 -0.22 -19.50
N SER A 281 -2.65 -0.59 -18.23
CA SER A 281 -3.19 0.20 -17.12
C SER A 281 -2.20 0.30 -15.95
N TYR A 282 -2.45 -0.42 -14.87
CA TYR A 282 -1.64 -0.42 -13.67
C TYR A 282 -1.86 -1.69 -12.83
N VAL A 283 -0.97 -1.94 -11.88
CA VAL A 283 -1.16 -2.96 -10.86
C VAL A 283 -1.09 -2.35 -9.46
N LEU A 284 -1.93 -2.89 -8.57
CA LEU A 284 -1.94 -2.63 -7.13
C LEU A 284 -1.60 -3.93 -6.41
N ILE A 285 -0.72 -3.87 -5.40
CA ILE A 285 -0.31 -5.03 -4.61
C ILE A 285 -0.38 -4.66 -3.12
N SER A 286 -1.19 -5.39 -2.36
CA SER A 286 -1.19 -5.39 -0.89
C SER A 286 -0.44 -6.61 -0.40
N ALA A 287 0.37 -6.45 0.63
CA ALA A 287 1.17 -7.51 1.23
C ALA A 287 0.36 -8.54 2.05
N GLY A 288 -0.97 -8.43 2.05
CA GLY A 288 -1.84 -9.38 2.72
C GLY A 288 -1.66 -9.45 4.24
N ALA A 289 -2.04 -10.59 4.81
CA ALA A 289 -2.09 -10.78 6.26
C ALA A 289 -0.70 -10.98 6.88
N ASP A 290 0.26 -11.52 6.13
CA ASP A 290 1.62 -11.74 6.61
C ASP A 290 2.53 -10.50 6.49
N GLY A 291 2.08 -9.47 5.77
CA GLY A 291 2.81 -8.21 5.55
C GLY A 291 4.04 -8.35 4.66
N LEU A 292 4.10 -9.39 3.80
CA LEU A 292 5.21 -9.64 2.88
C LEU A 292 4.72 -9.64 1.44
N TYR A 293 5.27 -8.78 0.61
CA TYR A 293 4.98 -8.80 -0.83
C TYR A 293 5.62 -10.00 -1.54
N GLY A 294 4.91 -10.59 -2.48
CA GLY A 294 5.35 -11.75 -3.25
C GLY A 294 4.99 -13.08 -2.60
N THR A 295 3.96 -13.11 -1.76
CA THR A 295 3.44 -14.31 -1.10
C THR A 295 2.05 -14.69 -1.59
N ALA A 296 1.56 -15.85 -1.19
CA ALA A 296 0.27 -16.38 -1.66
C ALA A 296 -0.96 -15.68 -1.06
N ASP A 297 -0.77 -14.88 -0.02
CA ASP A 297 -1.84 -14.14 0.63
C ASP A 297 -1.91 -12.65 0.19
N ASP A 298 -1.04 -12.25 -0.74
CA ASP A 298 -1.13 -10.96 -1.41
C ASP A 298 -2.53 -10.75 -2.00
N ILE A 299 -3.00 -9.52 -1.95
CA ILE A 299 -4.20 -9.10 -2.65
C ILE A 299 -3.80 -8.13 -3.75
N THR A 300 -4.28 -8.42 -4.95
CA THR A 300 -3.94 -7.67 -6.16
C THR A 300 -5.21 -7.28 -6.90
N ASN A 301 -5.10 -6.37 -7.86
CA ASN A 301 -6.21 -5.99 -8.76
C ASN A 301 -6.18 -6.75 -10.09
N PHE A 302 -5.57 -7.93 -10.14
CA PHE A 302 -5.47 -8.77 -11.33
C PHE A 302 -5.66 -10.26 -11.02
#